data_58ff90b08b010395b4f4647c93a446de
#
_entry.id   58ff90b08b010395b4f4647c93a446de
#
_cell.length_a   1.000
_cell.length_b   1.000
_cell.length_c   1.000
_cell.angle_alpha   90.00
_cell.angle_beta   90.00
_cell.angle_gamma   90.00
#
_symmetry.space_group_name_H-M   'P 1'
#
loop_
_entity.id
_entity.type
_entity.pdbx_description
1 polymer ?
#
loop_
_entity_poly.entity_id
_entity_poly.type
_entity_poly.pdbx_seq_one_letter_code
_entity_poly.pdbx_strand_id
1 'polypeptide(L)'
;MSEGKECEFCGSTKSEVYIKTDLVSYNKCLNCGLIYQYPVLSQEEINDIYSDNYFEYEVANQDNFFGLMKLAMKDIGFDKIESELPNKNVLDIGCATGMMLNYLKTKGYNAQGIEICSSSAEYARKNYGIVVHEKPLLEVGFDSDYFSFIHFSHVIEHVPNPADTLKEIYRILAKGGYLAITTPNADGMFAKKYKGDWRAVMPQHLWLFSKTTLSNYMKSIGFNIISDFSWGSIPIEKKPNKIIKAFFDKYVKLFNRGDVMLFLCKK
;
A
#
# COMPACT_ATOMS: atom_id res chain seq x y z
N MET A 1 22.56 -15.04 18.36
CA MET A 1 21.23 -14.39 18.22
C MET A 1 21.53 -12.91 18.29
N SER A 2 21.42 -12.18 17.18
CA SER A 2 21.58 -10.73 17.18
C SER A 2 20.43 -10.13 18.00
N GLU A 3 20.72 -9.22 18.93
CA GLU A 3 19.72 -8.36 19.55
C GLU A 3 19.00 -7.64 18.40
N GLY A 4 17.81 -8.12 18.06
CA GLY A 4 17.06 -7.65 16.92
C GLY A 4 16.28 -6.38 17.27
N LYS A 5 16.07 -5.52 16.30
CA LYS A 5 15.09 -4.43 16.35
C LYS A 5 13.76 -4.98 16.89
N GLU A 6 13.08 -4.25 17.78
CA GLU A 6 11.73 -4.57 18.20
C GLU A 6 10.78 -4.57 17.01
N CYS A 7 9.91 -5.57 16.95
CA CYS A 7 8.91 -5.67 15.89
C CYS A 7 7.82 -4.60 16.07
N GLU A 8 7.62 -3.77 15.07
CA GLU A 8 6.66 -2.66 15.05
C GLU A 8 5.19 -3.10 15.34
N PHE A 9 4.85 -4.37 15.05
CA PHE A 9 3.49 -4.85 15.26
C PHE A 9 3.25 -5.53 16.61
N CYS A 10 4.27 -6.14 17.21
CA CYS A 10 4.06 -6.95 18.42
C CYS A 10 5.12 -6.77 19.51
N GLY A 11 6.09 -5.87 19.35
CA GLY A 11 7.14 -5.59 20.32
C GLY A 11 8.17 -6.71 20.53
N SER A 12 8.04 -7.85 19.82
CA SER A 12 8.97 -8.98 20.01
C SER A 12 10.33 -8.67 19.41
N THR A 13 11.40 -9.02 20.14
CA THR A 13 12.81 -8.93 19.66
C THR A 13 13.26 -10.22 18.96
N LYS A 14 12.43 -11.29 18.96
CA LYS A 14 12.75 -12.57 18.35
C LYS A 14 12.53 -12.53 16.86
N SER A 15 13.59 -12.62 16.06
CA SER A 15 13.53 -12.67 14.60
C SER A 15 14.60 -13.59 14.02
N GLU A 16 14.40 -13.97 12.77
CA GLU A 16 15.38 -14.71 11.95
C GLU A 16 15.56 -14.03 10.60
N VAL A 17 16.71 -14.23 9.96
CA VAL A 17 16.94 -13.79 8.58
C VAL A 17 16.03 -14.59 7.66
N TYR A 18 15.17 -13.90 6.92
CA TYR A 18 14.18 -14.51 6.01
C TYR A 18 14.61 -14.47 4.54
N ILE A 19 15.08 -13.31 4.10
CA ILE A 19 15.63 -13.10 2.75
C ILE A 19 16.94 -12.34 2.89
N LYS A 20 17.95 -12.75 2.15
CA LYS A 20 19.22 -12.03 2.00
C LYS A 20 19.61 -12.01 0.53
N THR A 21 19.81 -10.81 -0.01
CA THR A 21 20.31 -10.54 -1.35
C THR A 21 21.56 -9.66 -1.26
N ASP A 22 22.18 -9.35 -2.39
CA ASP A 22 23.32 -8.42 -2.42
C ASP A 22 22.92 -6.97 -2.13
N LEU A 23 21.62 -6.63 -2.31
CA LEU A 23 21.09 -5.27 -2.15
C LEU A 23 20.42 -5.04 -0.79
N VAL A 24 19.66 -6.02 -0.30
CA VAL A 24 18.85 -5.89 0.92
C VAL A 24 18.77 -7.19 1.70
N SER A 25 18.56 -7.06 3.00
CA SER A 25 18.27 -8.18 3.89
C SER A 25 16.97 -7.93 4.63
N TYR A 26 16.17 -8.99 4.78
CA TYR A 26 14.91 -8.94 5.53
C TYR A 26 14.94 -9.98 6.64
N ASN A 27 14.51 -9.54 7.82
CA ASN A 27 14.23 -10.40 8.96
C ASN A 27 12.74 -10.67 9.06
N LYS A 28 12.38 -11.83 9.63
CA LYS A 28 11.00 -12.20 9.93
C LYS A 28 10.82 -12.31 11.44
N CYS A 29 9.85 -11.59 11.98
CA CYS A 29 9.45 -11.73 13.37
C CYS A 29 8.89 -13.13 13.63
N LEU A 30 9.44 -13.83 14.62
CA LEU A 30 9.01 -15.20 14.96
C LEU A 30 7.68 -15.22 15.74
N ASN A 31 7.23 -14.08 16.26
CA ASN A 31 5.97 -13.99 17.00
C ASN A 31 4.77 -13.69 16.08
N CYS A 32 4.83 -12.61 15.27
CA CYS A 32 3.69 -12.20 14.45
C CYS A 32 3.89 -12.42 12.94
N GLY A 33 5.10 -12.80 12.50
CA GLY A 33 5.39 -13.08 11.10
C GLY A 33 5.63 -11.83 10.22
N LEU A 34 5.68 -10.61 10.80
CA LEU A 34 6.04 -9.40 10.06
C LEU A 34 7.45 -9.56 9.49
N ILE A 35 7.62 -9.25 8.20
CA ILE A 35 8.90 -9.28 7.52
C ILE A 35 9.35 -7.83 7.33
N TYR A 36 10.55 -7.50 7.77
CA TYR A 36 11.08 -6.15 7.77
C TYR A 36 12.54 -6.10 7.34
N GLN A 37 12.90 -5.02 6.66
CA GLN A 37 14.25 -4.79 6.20
C GLN A 37 15.18 -4.54 7.41
N TYR A 38 16.35 -5.18 7.40
CA TYR A 38 17.38 -4.97 8.40
C TYR A 38 18.77 -5.29 7.82
N PRO A 39 19.74 -4.36 7.89
CA PRO A 39 19.60 -2.98 8.37
C PRO A 39 18.63 -2.15 7.52
N VAL A 40 18.08 -1.10 8.12
CA VAL A 40 17.21 -0.14 7.43
C VAL A 40 18.08 0.85 6.66
N LEU A 41 17.63 1.30 5.50
CA LEU A 41 18.28 2.36 4.74
C LEU A 41 18.38 3.66 5.54
N SER A 42 19.43 4.41 5.32
CA SER A 42 19.59 5.78 5.84
C SER A 42 18.59 6.73 5.20
N GLN A 43 18.36 7.89 5.84
CA GLN A 43 17.47 8.93 5.28
C GLN A 43 18.02 9.47 3.94
N GLU A 44 19.33 9.52 3.77
CA GLU A 44 19.99 9.94 2.53
C GLU A 44 19.68 8.97 1.39
N GLU A 45 19.84 7.66 1.63
CA GLU A 45 19.49 6.61 0.66
C GLU A 45 17.98 6.63 0.30
N ILE A 46 17.10 6.94 1.26
CA ILE A 46 15.66 7.09 1.01
C ILE A 46 15.38 8.31 0.12
N ASN A 47 16.00 9.44 0.39
CA ASN A 47 15.81 10.68 -0.37
C ASN A 47 16.26 10.54 -1.83
N ASP A 48 17.37 9.83 -2.07
CA ASP A 48 17.87 9.57 -3.44
C ASP A 48 16.87 8.75 -4.29
N ILE A 49 16.04 7.94 -3.63
CA ILE A 49 15.02 7.12 -4.29
C ILE A 49 13.85 7.98 -4.81
N TYR A 50 13.45 9.03 -4.06
CA TYR A 50 12.34 9.93 -4.40
C TYR A 50 12.83 11.19 -5.16
N SER A 51 13.81 11.00 -6.04
CA SER A 51 14.37 12.04 -6.92
C SER A 51 13.40 12.41 -8.07
N ASP A 52 13.79 13.41 -8.88
CA ASP A 52 13.04 13.84 -10.08
C ASP A 52 12.79 12.70 -11.09
N ASN A 53 13.67 11.69 -11.16
CA ASN A 53 13.49 10.49 -11.96
C ASN A 53 12.23 9.67 -11.55
N TYR A 54 11.85 9.72 -10.27
CA TYR A 54 10.64 9.07 -9.77
C TYR A 54 9.38 9.74 -10.32
N PHE A 55 9.33 11.07 -10.33
CA PHE A 55 8.23 11.83 -10.92
C PHE A 55 8.07 11.56 -12.42
N GLU A 56 9.15 11.54 -13.18
CA GLU A 56 9.10 11.22 -14.63
C GLU A 56 8.54 9.81 -14.86
N TYR A 57 8.95 8.84 -14.05
CA TYR A 57 8.43 7.47 -14.10
C TYR A 57 6.93 7.42 -13.78
N GLU A 58 6.48 8.15 -12.76
CA GLU A 58 5.05 8.22 -12.40
C GLU A 58 4.22 8.82 -13.53
N VAL A 59 4.63 9.95 -14.09
CA VAL A 59 3.93 10.60 -15.23
C VAL A 59 3.87 9.66 -16.44
N ALA A 60 4.98 9.02 -16.79
CA ALA A 60 5.04 8.11 -17.94
C ALA A 60 4.12 6.89 -17.78
N ASN A 61 3.82 6.46 -16.54
CA ASN A 61 3.03 5.28 -16.25
C ASN A 61 1.66 5.58 -15.61
N GLN A 62 1.28 6.84 -15.44
CA GLN A 62 0.10 7.25 -14.69
C GLN A 62 -1.21 6.60 -15.16
N ASP A 63 -1.40 6.44 -16.47
CA ASP A 63 -2.60 5.81 -17.03
C ASP A 63 -2.71 4.33 -16.68
N ASN A 64 -1.56 3.62 -16.68
CA ASN A 64 -1.49 2.23 -16.27
C ASN A 64 -1.80 2.08 -14.77
N PHE A 65 -1.20 2.91 -13.92
CA PHE A 65 -1.44 2.91 -12.48
C PHE A 65 -2.90 3.25 -12.18
N PHE A 66 -3.44 4.27 -12.81
CA PHE A 66 -4.85 4.62 -12.67
C PHE A 66 -5.79 3.51 -13.15
N GLY A 67 -5.44 2.83 -14.23
CA GLY A 67 -6.16 1.64 -14.69
C GLY A 67 -6.23 0.54 -13.64
N LEU A 68 -5.10 0.25 -12.96
CA LEU A 68 -5.04 -0.72 -11.87
C LEU A 68 -5.86 -0.27 -10.64
N MET A 69 -5.77 1.01 -10.26
CA MET A 69 -6.56 1.57 -9.17
C MET A 69 -8.07 1.46 -9.45
N LYS A 70 -8.52 1.74 -10.69
CA LYS A 70 -9.93 1.54 -11.08
C LYS A 70 -10.37 0.09 -11.00
N LEU A 71 -9.51 -0.86 -11.36
CA LEU A 71 -9.80 -2.29 -11.19
C LEU A 71 -9.92 -2.65 -9.71
N ALA A 72 -9.05 -2.11 -8.85
CA ALA A 72 -9.14 -2.27 -7.41
C ALA A 72 -10.46 -1.72 -6.86
N MET A 73 -10.86 -0.50 -7.25
CA MET A 73 -12.15 0.10 -6.87
C MET A 73 -13.34 -0.76 -7.31
N LYS A 74 -13.29 -1.35 -8.51
CA LYS A 74 -14.30 -2.29 -8.98
C LYS A 74 -14.33 -3.58 -8.15
N ASP A 75 -13.16 -4.15 -7.82
CA ASP A 75 -13.07 -5.40 -7.06
C ASP A 75 -13.63 -5.23 -5.64
N ILE A 76 -13.40 -4.10 -4.97
CA ILE A 76 -14.03 -3.79 -3.67
C ILE A 76 -15.51 -3.44 -3.76
N GLY A 77 -16.05 -3.28 -4.97
CA GLY A 77 -17.44 -2.87 -5.16
C GLY A 77 -17.71 -1.43 -4.72
N PHE A 78 -16.81 -0.49 -5.02
CA PHE A 78 -16.92 0.91 -4.58
C PHE A 78 -18.28 1.52 -4.88
N ASP A 79 -18.85 1.29 -6.06
CA ASP A 79 -20.16 1.79 -6.45
C ASP A 79 -21.30 1.31 -5.51
N LYS A 80 -21.12 0.18 -4.84
CA LYS A 80 -22.11 -0.34 -3.87
C LYS A 80 -21.95 0.31 -2.50
N ILE A 81 -20.70 0.48 -2.04
CA ILE A 81 -20.42 1.12 -0.74
C ILE A 81 -20.55 2.64 -0.80
N GLU A 82 -20.55 3.23 -1.99
CA GLU A 82 -20.65 4.68 -2.19
C GLU A 82 -21.88 5.29 -1.52
N SER A 83 -23.02 4.58 -1.54
CA SER A 83 -24.26 5.00 -0.87
C SER A 83 -24.24 4.87 0.66
N GLU A 84 -23.28 4.10 1.20
CA GLU A 84 -23.11 3.88 2.66
C GLU A 84 -22.13 4.87 3.30
N LEU A 85 -21.40 5.65 2.49
CA LEU A 85 -20.40 6.57 3.01
C LEU A 85 -21.04 7.69 3.85
N PRO A 86 -20.54 7.91 5.09
CA PRO A 86 -21.16 8.87 6.03
C PRO A 86 -21.04 10.33 5.58
N ASN A 87 -20.09 10.65 4.72
CA ASN A 87 -19.90 11.99 4.15
C ASN A 87 -19.18 11.91 2.79
N LYS A 88 -18.80 13.04 2.21
CA LYS A 88 -18.11 13.13 0.92
C LYS A 88 -16.61 13.43 1.04
N ASN A 89 -16.01 13.41 2.24
CA ASN A 89 -14.58 13.64 2.41
C ASN A 89 -13.82 12.34 2.13
N VAL A 90 -12.86 12.39 1.22
CA VAL A 90 -12.03 11.24 0.85
C VAL A 90 -10.56 11.64 0.84
N LEU A 91 -9.70 10.68 1.19
CA LEU A 91 -8.26 10.85 1.24
C LEU A 91 -7.59 9.77 0.38
N ASP A 92 -6.59 10.19 -0.39
CA ASP A 92 -5.65 9.28 -1.07
C ASP A 92 -4.25 9.50 -0.48
N ILE A 93 -3.72 8.48 0.19
CA ILE A 93 -2.39 8.55 0.82
C ILE A 93 -1.38 7.95 -0.16
N GLY A 94 -0.39 8.77 -0.57
CA GLY A 94 0.52 8.48 -1.68
C GLY A 94 -0.21 8.68 -3.01
N CYS A 95 -0.78 9.88 -3.20
CA CYS A 95 -1.67 10.13 -4.33
C CYS A 95 -0.94 10.35 -5.67
N ALA A 96 0.39 10.36 -5.69
CA ALA A 96 1.22 10.55 -6.88
C ALA A 96 0.75 11.75 -7.73
N THR A 97 0.56 11.56 -9.02
CA THR A 97 0.06 12.61 -9.94
C THR A 97 -1.42 13.00 -9.71
N GLY A 98 -2.13 12.39 -8.75
CA GLY A 98 -3.49 12.77 -8.35
C GLY A 98 -4.62 12.23 -9.22
N MET A 99 -4.38 11.25 -10.10
CA MET A 99 -5.42 10.74 -11.01
C MET A 99 -6.61 10.11 -10.30
N MET A 100 -6.38 9.35 -9.20
CA MET A 100 -7.47 8.79 -8.39
C MET A 100 -8.26 9.91 -7.70
N LEU A 101 -7.60 10.92 -7.16
CA LEU A 101 -8.25 12.07 -6.55
C LEU A 101 -9.10 12.84 -7.55
N ASN A 102 -8.58 13.06 -8.76
CA ASN A 102 -9.36 13.71 -9.83
C ASN A 102 -10.60 12.89 -10.19
N TYR A 103 -10.47 11.57 -10.30
CA TYR A 103 -11.62 10.68 -10.53
C TYR A 103 -12.66 10.81 -9.43
N LEU A 104 -12.26 10.77 -8.15
CA LEU A 104 -13.17 10.93 -7.01
C LEU A 104 -13.80 12.35 -6.99
N LYS A 105 -13.03 13.39 -7.30
CA LYS A 105 -13.54 14.77 -7.43
C LYS A 105 -14.62 14.88 -8.51
N THR A 106 -14.43 14.23 -9.67
CA THR A 106 -15.47 14.21 -10.74
C THR A 106 -16.75 13.50 -10.33
N LYS A 107 -16.67 12.58 -9.35
CA LYS A 107 -17.83 11.95 -8.71
C LYS A 107 -18.48 12.80 -7.59
N GLY A 108 -18.00 14.01 -7.35
CA GLY A 108 -18.55 14.93 -6.35
C GLY A 108 -18.03 14.73 -4.93
N TYR A 109 -16.87 14.09 -4.76
CA TYR A 109 -16.19 13.98 -3.47
C TYR A 109 -15.31 15.20 -3.18
N ASN A 110 -15.19 15.53 -1.91
CA ASN A 110 -14.19 16.46 -1.38
C ASN A 110 -12.89 15.68 -1.20
N ALA A 111 -12.08 15.63 -2.28
CA ALA A 111 -10.90 14.81 -2.37
C ALA A 111 -9.64 15.56 -1.92
N GLN A 112 -8.89 14.98 -0.99
CA GLN A 112 -7.59 15.46 -0.53
C GLN A 112 -6.54 14.37 -0.71
N GLY A 113 -5.27 14.76 -0.88
CA GLY A 113 -4.15 13.85 -1.05
C GLY A 113 -3.01 14.11 -0.07
N ILE A 114 -2.22 13.07 0.14
CA ILE A 114 -0.88 13.15 0.73
C ILE A 114 0.10 12.66 -0.32
N GLU A 115 1.13 13.43 -0.60
CA GLU A 115 2.21 13.06 -1.50
C GLU A 115 3.49 13.77 -1.07
N ILE A 116 4.56 12.98 -0.79
CA ILE A 116 5.83 13.52 -0.29
C ILE A 116 6.76 13.98 -1.43
N CYS A 117 6.55 13.50 -2.66
CA CYS A 117 7.26 13.98 -3.84
C CYS A 117 6.66 15.32 -4.27
N SER A 118 7.41 16.41 -4.07
CA SER A 118 6.93 17.78 -4.36
C SER A 118 6.51 17.96 -5.82
N SER A 119 7.24 17.38 -6.78
CA SER A 119 6.92 17.46 -8.21
C SER A 119 5.58 16.78 -8.52
N SER A 120 5.30 15.60 -7.94
CA SER A 120 4.01 14.89 -8.10
C SER A 120 2.88 15.67 -7.44
N ALA A 121 3.09 16.18 -6.22
CA ALA A 121 2.11 16.98 -5.50
C ALA A 121 1.76 18.29 -6.24
N GLU A 122 2.77 18.98 -6.77
CA GLU A 122 2.57 20.20 -7.60
C GLU A 122 1.79 19.87 -8.87
N TYR A 123 2.14 18.78 -9.55
CA TYR A 123 1.42 18.31 -10.73
C TYR A 123 -0.06 18.09 -10.43
N ALA A 124 -0.40 17.38 -9.35
CA ALA A 124 -1.79 17.13 -8.95
C ALA A 124 -2.55 18.42 -8.64
N ARG A 125 -1.93 19.36 -7.92
CA ARG A 125 -2.54 20.67 -7.61
C ARG A 125 -2.79 21.49 -8.88
N LYS A 126 -1.78 21.59 -9.75
CA LYS A 126 -1.82 22.41 -10.97
C LYS A 126 -2.81 21.87 -12.00
N ASN A 127 -2.84 20.55 -12.21
CA ASN A 127 -3.67 19.97 -13.27
C ASN A 127 -5.11 19.71 -12.83
N TYR A 128 -5.34 19.45 -11.55
CA TYR A 128 -6.67 19.02 -11.06
C TYR A 128 -7.26 19.94 -10.00
N GLY A 129 -6.51 20.93 -9.51
CA GLY A 129 -6.99 21.85 -8.45
C GLY A 129 -7.39 21.10 -7.17
N ILE A 130 -6.57 20.13 -6.75
CA ILE A 130 -6.81 19.28 -5.59
C ILE A 130 -5.91 19.72 -4.45
N VAL A 131 -6.40 19.63 -3.21
CA VAL A 131 -5.57 19.86 -2.02
C VAL A 131 -4.66 18.66 -1.82
N VAL A 132 -3.35 18.88 -1.84
CA VAL A 132 -2.32 17.86 -1.58
C VAL A 132 -1.38 18.35 -0.50
N HIS A 133 -1.20 17.55 0.55
CA HIS A 133 -0.30 17.82 1.67
C HIS A 133 1.06 17.15 1.39
N GLU A 134 2.14 17.94 1.39
CA GLU A 134 3.52 17.46 1.19
C GLU A 134 4.20 17.07 2.51
N LYS A 135 3.47 16.40 3.37
CA LYS A 135 3.96 15.92 4.67
C LYS A 135 3.55 14.47 4.89
N PRO A 136 4.33 13.70 5.66
CA PRO A 136 3.88 12.40 6.12
C PRO A 136 2.53 12.48 6.83
N LEU A 137 1.70 11.44 6.72
CA LEU A 137 0.36 11.40 7.33
C LEU A 137 0.35 11.82 8.81
N LEU A 138 1.33 11.34 9.58
CA LEU A 138 1.44 11.59 11.02
C LEU A 138 1.70 13.07 11.38
N GLU A 139 2.09 13.89 10.41
CA GLU A 139 2.44 15.30 10.59
C GLU A 139 1.38 16.27 10.04
N VAL A 140 0.36 15.76 9.34
CA VAL A 140 -0.67 16.63 8.73
C VAL A 140 -1.65 17.15 9.79
N GLY A 141 -2.01 16.32 10.76
CA GLY A 141 -2.90 16.71 11.86
C GLY A 141 -4.37 16.79 11.46
N PHE A 142 -4.86 15.83 10.68
CA PHE A 142 -6.30 15.75 10.36
C PHE A 142 -7.17 15.54 11.60
N ASP A 143 -8.41 16.00 11.54
CA ASP A 143 -9.42 15.75 12.58
C ASP A 143 -9.78 14.25 12.64
N SER A 144 -10.16 13.79 13.85
CA SER A 144 -10.70 12.44 14.03
C SER A 144 -12.05 12.30 13.33
N ASP A 145 -12.35 11.09 12.82
CA ASP A 145 -13.64 10.76 12.20
C ASP A 145 -14.01 11.65 10.98
N TYR A 146 -13.02 12.13 10.24
CA TYR A 146 -13.23 13.12 9.17
C TYR A 146 -13.49 12.49 7.80
N PHE A 147 -12.69 11.47 7.39
CA PHE A 147 -12.78 10.89 6.06
C PHE A 147 -13.75 9.71 6.01
N SER A 148 -14.64 9.69 5.03
CA SER A 148 -15.55 8.56 4.78
C SER A 148 -14.91 7.42 4.00
N PHE A 149 -13.92 7.73 3.18
CA PHE A 149 -13.16 6.76 2.41
C PHE A 149 -11.69 7.16 2.35
N ILE A 150 -10.83 6.21 2.63
CA ILE A 150 -9.37 6.37 2.51
C ILE A 150 -8.86 5.33 1.52
N HIS A 151 -8.15 5.79 0.48
CA HIS A 151 -7.39 4.97 -0.44
C HIS A 151 -5.91 4.98 -0.02
N PHE A 152 -5.28 3.81 0.10
CA PHE A 152 -3.92 3.65 0.59
C PHE A 152 -3.25 2.52 -0.19
N SER A 153 -2.64 2.87 -1.34
CA SER A 153 -2.22 1.89 -2.33
C SER A 153 -0.73 1.96 -2.58
N HIS A 154 -0.02 0.87 -2.28
CA HIS A 154 1.44 0.74 -2.48
C HIS A 154 2.25 1.83 -1.75
N VAL A 155 1.92 2.09 -0.51
CA VAL A 155 2.60 3.08 0.35
C VAL A 155 3.00 2.49 1.70
N ILE A 156 2.18 1.60 2.29
CA ILE A 156 2.44 1.06 3.63
C ILE A 156 3.78 0.32 3.72
N GLU A 157 4.22 -0.29 2.63
CA GLU A 157 5.51 -0.98 2.53
C GLU A 157 6.72 -0.03 2.60
N HIS A 158 6.51 1.27 2.38
CA HIS A 158 7.54 2.30 2.35
C HIS A 158 7.59 3.17 3.61
N VAL A 159 6.50 3.23 4.39
CA VAL A 159 6.46 4.14 5.56
C VAL A 159 7.33 3.64 6.70
N PRO A 160 8.08 4.53 7.40
CA PRO A 160 8.95 4.12 8.51
C PRO A 160 8.19 3.46 9.68
N ASN A 161 6.98 3.93 9.99
CA ASN A 161 6.16 3.52 11.13
C ASN A 161 4.78 3.01 10.68
N PRO A 162 4.68 1.81 10.10
CA PRO A 162 3.42 1.29 9.56
C PRO A 162 2.35 1.07 10.65
N ALA A 163 2.79 0.75 11.86
CA ALA A 163 1.89 0.58 13.00
C ALA A 163 1.16 1.88 13.36
N ASP A 164 1.89 2.97 13.50
CA ASP A 164 1.30 4.27 13.85
C ASP A 164 0.55 4.87 12.67
N THR A 165 1.01 4.65 11.44
CA THR A 165 0.28 5.03 10.22
C THR A 165 -1.11 4.38 10.17
N LEU A 166 -1.23 3.07 10.45
CA LEU A 166 -2.53 2.38 10.46
C LEU A 166 -3.43 2.85 11.62
N LYS A 167 -2.87 3.16 12.80
CA LYS A 167 -3.64 3.75 13.91
C LYS A 167 -4.16 5.14 13.55
N GLU A 168 -3.33 5.97 12.91
CA GLU A 168 -3.74 7.29 12.45
C GLU A 168 -4.83 7.22 11.38
N ILE A 169 -4.69 6.32 10.39
CA ILE A 169 -5.74 6.04 9.40
C ILE A 169 -7.05 5.67 10.10
N TYR A 170 -7.00 4.79 11.12
CA TYR A 170 -8.19 4.43 11.89
C TYR A 170 -8.79 5.62 12.62
N ARG A 171 -7.94 6.48 13.22
CA ARG A 171 -8.38 7.68 13.95
C ARG A 171 -9.13 8.66 13.06
N ILE A 172 -8.56 8.99 11.88
CA ILE A 172 -9.12 9.98 10.94
C ILE A 172 -10.27 9.44 10.09
N LEU A 173 -10.40 8.10 9.97
CA LEU A 173 -11.52 7.48 9.28
C LEU A 173 -12.80 7.66 10.09
N ALA A 174 -13.88 8.15 9.45
CA ALA A 174 -15.17 8.34 10.06
C ALA A 174 -15.81 7.02 10.53
N LYS A 175 -16.62 7.05 11.55
CA LYS A 175 -17.42 5.87 11.97
C LYS A 175 -18.29 5.41 10.80
N GLY A 176 -18.19 4.14 10.45
CA GLY A 176 -18.82 3.57 9.26
C GLY A 176 -18.10 3.86 7.94
N GLY A 177 -16.97 4.57 7.97
CA GLY A 177 -16.12 4.83 6.82
C GLY A 177 -15.29 3.61 6.41
N TYR A 178 -14.71 3.66 5.20
CA TYR A 178 -14.01 2.54 4.60
C TYR A 178 -12.56 2.90 4.26
N LEU A 179 -11.66 1.94 4.48
CA LEU A 179 -10.26 1.94 4.03
C LEU A 179 -10.09 0.90 2.92
N ALA A 180 -9.57 1.31 1.76
CA ALA A 180 -9.05 0.41 0.75
C ALA A 180 -7.51 0.44 0.80
N ILE A 181 -6.88 -0.67 1.20
CA ILE A 181 -5.43 -0.78 1.33
C ILE A 181 -4.88 -1.85 0.40
N THR A 182 -3.91 -1.46 -0.44
CA THR A 182 -3.21 -2.35 -1.38
C THR A 182 -1.72 -2.36 -1.06
N THR A 183 -1.11 -3.55 -1.07
CA THR A 183 0.36 -3.72 -0.85
C THR A 183 0.82 -5.06 -1.43
N PRO A 184 2.13 -5.26 -1.69
CA PRO A 184 2.65 -6.58 -2.02
C PRO A 184 2.32 -7.64 -0.98
N ASN A 185 2.08 -8.87 -1.43
CA ASN A 185 1.70 -10.01 -0.60
C ASN A 185 2.82 -11.04 -0.53
N ALA A 186 3.56 -11.06 0.58
CA ALA A 186 4.65 -12.01 0.81
C ALA A 186 4.19 -13.50 0.87
N ASP A 187 2.88 -13.73 1.07
CA ASP A 187 2.27 -15.05 0.98
C ASP A 187 1.82 -15.43 -0.43
N GLY A 188 1.99 -14.53 -1.40
CA GLY A 188 1.68 -14.75 -2.79
C GLY A 188 2.39 -15.98 -3.38
N MET A 189 1.76 -16.62 -4.36
CA MET A 189 2.27 -17.85 -4.95
C MET A 189 3.65 -17.65 -5.58
N PHE A 190 3.84 -16.55 -6.29
CA PHE A 190 5.09 -16.24 -6.97
C PHE A 190 6.09 -15.53 -6.04
N ALA A 191 5.63 -14.79 -5.02
CA ALA A 191 6.47 -14.29 -3.94
C ALA A 191 7.22 -15.45 -3.25
N LYS A 192 6.51 -16.51 -2.87
CA LYS A 192 7.11 -17.73 -2.29
C LYS A 192 8.01 -18.48 -3.24
N LYS A 193 7.69 -18.48 -4.55
CA LYS A 193 8.50 -19.16 -5.57
C LYS A 193 9.81 -18.45 -5.84
N TYR A 194 9.79 -17.13 -5.97
CA TYR A 194 10.97 -16.35 -6.36
C TYR A 194 11.79 -15.86 -5.17
N LYS A 195 11.21 -15.79 -3.97
CA LYS A 195 11.92 -15.38 -2.73
C LYS A 195 12.75 -14.09 -2.94
N GLY A 196 14.07 -14.17 -2.89
CA GLY A 196 14.97 -13.04 -3.09
C GLY A 196 14.85 -12.37 -4.47
N ASP A 197 14.43 -13.11 -5.49
CA ASP A 197 14.18 -12.59 -6.85
C ASP A 197 12.74 -12.07 -7.04
N TRP A 198 11.94 -12.05 -6.00
CA TRP A 198 10.60 -11.47 -6.07
C TRP A 198 10.69 -9.95 -6.21
N ARG A 199 9.92 -9.39 -7.17
CA ARG A 199 9.96 -7.96 -7.52
C ARG A 199 9.74 -6.98 -6.36
N ALA A 200 9.10 -7.43 -5.27
CA ALA A 200 8.91 -6.59 -4.09
C ALA A 200 10.10 -6.66 -3.11
N VAL A 201 11.13 -7.47 -3.38
CA VAL A 201 12.38 -7.48 -2.63
C VAL A 201 13.29 -6.41 -3.23
N MET A 202 13.17 -5.20 -2.72
CA MET A 202 13.89 -4.02 -3.21
C MET A 202 14.20 -3.05 -2.05
N PRO A 203 15.23 -2.20 -2.20
CA PRO A 203 15.66 -1.28 -1.15
C PRO A 203 14.57 -0.38 -0.59
N GLN A 204 13.62 0.05 -1.43
CA GLN A 204 12.54 0.97 -1.06
C GLN A 204 11.45 0.34 -0.20
N HIS A 205 11.31 -0.97 -0.20
CA HIS A 205 10.33 -1.68 0.61
C HIS A 205 10.92 -1.98 1.99
N LEU A 206 10.54 -1.22 3.00
CA LEU A 206 10.96 -1.44 4.38
C LEU A 206 10.27 -2.65 4.99
N TRP A 207 9.08 -2.98 4.48
CA TRP A 207 8.20 -4.02 4.99
C TRP A 207 7.69 -4.92 3.87
N LEU A 208 7.58 -6.22 4.17
CA LEU A 208 6.90 -7.20 3.32
C LEU A 208 5.79 -7.85 4.15
N PHE A 209 4.55 -7.51 3.83
CA PHE A 209 3.41 -8.01 4.58
C PHE A 209 2.91 -9.34 4.02
N SER A 210 2.60 -10.28 4.93
CA SER A 210 1.71 -11.39 4.59
C SER A 210 0.26 -10.95 4.81
N LYS A 211 -0.67 -11.57 4.11
CA LYS A 211 -2.10 -11.34 4.30
C LYS A 211 -2.49 -11.55 5.77
N THR A 212 -2.03 -12.62 6.39
CA THR A 212 -2.30 -12.94 7.79
C THR A 212 -1.75 -11.88 8.74
N THR A 213 -0.49 -11.47 8.56
CA THR A 213 0.14 -10.48 9.44
C THR A 213 -0.59 -9.14 9.37
N LEU A 214 -0.83 -8.63 8.17
CA LEU A 214 -1.49 -7.32 7.99
C LEU A 214 -2.94 -7.35 8.49
N SER A 215 -3.71 -8.39 8.14
CA SER A 215 -5.11 -8.50 8.58
C SER A 215 -5.25 -8.63 10.10
N ASN A 216 -4.39 -9.41 10.76
CA ASN A 216 -4.41 -9.55 12.21
C ASN A 216 -4.10 -8.24 12.90
N TYR A 217 -3.12 -7.49 12.38
CA TYR A 217 -2.77 -6.20 12.95
C TYR A 217 -3.89 -5.17 12.76
N MET A 218 -4.47 -5.05 11.55
CA MET A 218 -5.61 -4.17 11.31
C MET A 218 -6.81 -4.50 12.22
N LYS A 219 -7.11 -5.78 12.41
CA LYS A 219 -8.16 -6.22 13.36
C LYS A 219 -7.84 -5.82 14.80
N SER A 220 -6.58 -5.90 15.23
CA SER A 220 -6.17 -5.50 16.60
C SER A 220 -6.33 -4.00 16.85
N ILE A 221 -6.29 -3.16 15.81
CA ILE A 221 -6.58 -1.72 15.88
C ILE A 221 -8.08 -1.45 15.97
N GLY A 222 -8.92 -2.34 15.44
CA GLY A 222 -10.37 -2.22 15.43
C GLY A 222 -11.02 -2.24 14.04
N PHE A 223 -10.24 -2.38 12.96
CA PHE A 223 -10.80 -2.53 11.62
C PHE A 223 -11.60 -3.81 11.46
N ASN A 224 -12.80 -3.70 10.90
CA ASN A 224 -13.55 -4.83 10.39
C ASN A 224 -13.19 -5.07 8.92
N ILE A 225 -12.58 -6.22 8.60
CA ILE A 225 -12.23 -6.60 7.23
C ILE A 225 -13.49 -7.10 6.53
N ILE A 226 -13.99 -6.35 5.55
CA ILE A 226 -15.19 -6.66 4.79
C ILE A 226 -14.90 -7.66 3.67
N SER A 227 -13.82 -7.44 2.93
CA SER A 227 -13.39 -8.32 1.85
C SER A 227 -11.89 -8.19 1.61
N ASP A 228 -11.32 -9.23 0.99
CA ASP A 228 -9.94 -9.23 0.56
C ASP A 228 -9.81 -9.88 -0.83
N PHE A 229 -8.91 -9.32 -1.62
CA PHE A 229 -8.62 -9.75 -2.98
C PHE A 229 -7.12 -9.87 -3.18
N SER A 230 -6.71 -10.66 -4.16
CA SER A 230 -5.33 -10.63 -4.60
C SER A 230 -5.22 -10.87 -6.10
N TRP A 231 -4.20 -10.30 -6.69
CA TRP A 231 -3.83 -10.48 -8.07
C TRP A 231 -2.33 -10.35 -8.30
N GLY A 232 -1.90 -10.42 -9.55
CA GLY A 232 -0.49 -10.49 -9.89
C GLY A 232 0.05 -11.92 -9.82
N SER A 233 0.50 -12.42 -10.97
CA SER A 233 1.11 -13.73 -11.13
C SER A 233 2.55 -13.59 -11.64
N ILE A 234 2.93 -14.34 -12.66
CA ILE A 234 4.27 -14.35 -13.22
C ILE A 234 4.68 -12.94 -13.67
N PRO A 235 5.81 -12.41 -13.15
CA PRO A 235 6.31 -11.10 -13.55
C PRO A 235 6.57 -11.02 -15.07
N ILE A 236 6.30 -9.85 -15.66
CA ILE A 236 6.48 -9.62 -17.11
C ILE A 236 7.96 -9.76 -17.51
N GLU A 237 8.86 -9.38 -16.61
CA GLU A 237 10.31 -9.45 -16.78
C GLU A 237 10.81 -10.88 -17.01
N LYS A 238 10.08 -11.89 -16.52
CA LYS A 238 10.33 -13.31 -16.79
C LYS A 238 9.82 -13.75 -18.17
N LYS A 239 9.31 -12.82 -19.00
CA LYS A 239 8.83 -13.05 -20.38
C LYS A 239 7.92 -14.29 -20.52
N PRO A 240 6.87 -14.43 -19.69
CA PRO A 240 6.00 -15.61 -19.74
C PRO A 240 5.22 -15.67 -21.06
N ASN A 241 4.90 -16.88 -21.49
CA ASN A 241 3.90 -17.06 -22.55
C ASN A 241 2.58 -16.41 -22.13
N LYS A 242 1.94 -15.63 -23.02
CA LYS A 242 0.72 -14.87 -22.74
C LYS A 242 -0.44 -15.74 -22.22
N ILE A 243 -0.60 -16.93 -22.80
CA ILE A 243 -1.66 -17.88 -22.40
C ILE A 243 -1.40 -18.40 -20.99
N ILE A 244 -0.16 -18.79 -20.71
CA ILE A 244 0.24 -19.28 -19.39
C ILE A 244 0.07 -18.18 -18.35
N LYS A 245 0.49 -16.95 -18.67
CA LYS A 245 0.30 -15.80 -17.77
C LYS A 245 -1.18 -15.56 -17.49
N ALA A 246 -2.02 -15.50 -18.52
CA ALA A 246 -3.45 -15.28 -18.35
C ALA A 246 -4.13 -16.38 -17.51
N PHE A 247 -3.71 -17.64 -17.68
CA PHE A 247 -4.17 -18.75 -16.83
C PHE A 247 -3.80 -18.51 -15.37
N PHE A 248 -2.53 -18.20 -15.08
CA PHE A 248 -2.10 -17.94 -13.69
C PHE A 248 -2.71 -16.67 -13.10
N ASP A 249 -2.88 -15.60 -13.88
CA ASP A 249 -3.56 -14.37 -13.41
C ASP A 249 -4.99 -14.70 -12.95
N LYS A 250 -5.72 -15.51 -13.71
CA LYS A 250 -7.06 -15.96 -13.34
C LYS A 250 -7.03 -16.89 -12.12
N TYR A 251 -6.09 -17.83 -12.08
CA TYR A 251 -5.92 -18.77 -11.00
C TYR A 251 -5.63 -18.06 -9.66
N VAL A 252 -4.62 -17.18 -9.63
CA VAL A 252 -4.24 -16.49 -8.39
C VAL A 252 -5.35 -15.56 -7.90
N LYS A 253 -6.11 -14.92 -8.80
CA LYS A 253 -7.27 -14.11 -8.44
C LYS A 253 -8.40 -14.97 -7.85
N LEU A 254 -8.73 -16.10 -8.48
CA LEU A 254 -9.80 -17.00 -8.02
C LEU A 254 -9.50 -17.61 -6.65
N PHE A 255 -8.25 -18.03 -6.41
CA PHE A 255 -7.83 -18.65 -5.14
C PHE A 255 -7.21 -17.68 -4.14
N ASN A 256 -7.26 -16.39 -4.46
CA ASN A 256 -6.74 -15.32 -3.60
C ASN A 256 -5.27 -15.53 -3.19
N ARG A 257 -4.41 -15.90 -4.16
CA ARG A 257 -2.98 -16.25 -4.01
C ARG A 257 -2.04 -15.35 -4.81
N GLY A 258 -2.51 -14.17 -5.19
CA GLY A 258 -1.72 -13.20 -5.96
C GLY A 258 -0.62 -12.55 -5.11
N ASP A 259 0.36 -11.98 -5.81
CA ASP A 259 1.53 -11.31 -5.22
C ASP A 259 1.25 -9.87 -4.78
N VAL A 260 0.06 -9.37 -5.07
CA VAL A 260 -0.49 -8.10 -4.56
C VAL A 260 -1.79 -8.42 -3.85
N MET A 261 -2.01 -7.83 -2.70
CA MET A 261 -3.24 -7.97 -1.91
C MET A 261 -3.94 -6.63 -1.74
N LEU A 262 -5.26 -6.67 -1.70
CA LEU A 262 -6.14 -5.55 -1.41
C LEU A 262 -7.10 -5.97 -0.29
N PHE A 263 -7.24 -5.12 0.71
CA PHE A 263 -8.29 -5.23 1.72
C PHE A 263 -9.26 -4.07 1.61
N LEU A 264 -10.54 -4.35 1.75
CA LEU A 264 -11.56 -3.39 2.10
C LEU A 264 -11.90 -3.54 3.57
N CYS A 265 -11.67 -2.49 4.35
CA CYS A 265 -11.89 -2.48 5.78
C CYS A 265 -12.91 -1.40 6.14
N LYS A 266 -13.67 -1.59 7.22
CA LYS A 266 -14.62 -0.62 7.78
C LYS A 266 -14.23 -0.29 9.21
N LYS A 267 -14.38 0.98 9.61
CA LYS A 267 -14.29 1.42 11.01
C LYS A 267 -15.60 1.19 11.73
#